data_59df520463b27532f12cf49bef0b2cad
#
_entry.id   59df520463b27532f12cf49bef0b2cad
#
_cell.length_a   1.000
_cell.length_b   1.000
_cell.length_c   1.000
_cell.angle_alpha   90.00
_cell.angle_beta   90.00
_cell.angle_gamma   90.00
#
_symmetry.space_group_name_H-M   'P 1'
#
loop_
_entity.id
_entity.type
_entity.pdbx_description
1 polymer ?
#
loop_
_entity_poly.entity_id
_entity_poly.type
_entity_poly.pdbx_seq_one_letter_code
_entity_poly.pdbx_strand_id
1 'polypeptide(L)'
;YGTGTVMICTIGDKDDLEWVMKYHFEMEKGIDERGRMTELAGKYAGMPVLEAREAAIEDLRAQGILVEQKDNPQQVSICWRCHTPIEYLQVPQWFLKTTDFKDIILKRAEEINWFPEFMKIRLEDWTNSLEWDWVLSRQRIFATPIPIWECSKCGHAVCATKEQCYVDPTLDAPPVEKCPECGGDLVGCTDVFDTWMDSSGSSLYNTFWGRDPELHKKLWPMSLRPQSHDIIRTWAFYSILRAEQIEHSIPWENIMIHGFIMAPDGTPMHSSIGNVINPIPILENYGADALRYYAATCSLGIDHAFREKDVIRGRKLCNKVFNIGQFVGRFFEGVPEKMPELRVSDRWILSKYSATVETVTACFESYQFDKAMKEVEGFIWHELADNYIEMVKGRSDDAVKWTLYTVLLGSIKMLAPFMPHVTEEVYQERFKATEGCRSIHLTAWPEPVLRDEDAEKAGELLADVLAAVRSWKSEKKIPLNAELGMIELVGADAQILSSTVDDITETTKAKEVRVAPEAKLTEEVVGVKPVHAKLGPAFKAQAKAIVSAVAAMSPADAAAQLADGALSLDIDGSKVEVSAEFFELDKRLMLDGKAVETIQVGNVLVLIEQ
;
A
#
# COMPACT_ATOMS: atom_id res chain seq x y z
N TYR A 1 -44.24 7.88 -30.99
CA TYR A 1 -44.50 9.26 -30.56
C TYR A 1 -44.89 10.07 -31.81
N GLY A 2 -45.83 10.98 -31.69
CA GLY A 2 -46.23 11.93 -32.73
C GLY A 2 -46.78 11.28 -34.00
N THR A 3 -46.35 11.76 -35.15
CA THR A 3 -46.77 11.29 -36.48
C THR A 3 -46.08 10.01 -36.94
N GLY A 4 -45.05 9.54 -36.19
CA GLY A 4 -44.19 8.44 -36.63
C GLY A 4 -43.08 8.86 -37.62
N THR A 5 -43.00 10.15 -37.95
CA THR A 5 -41.95 10.71 -38.79
C THR A 5 -40.80 11.13 -37.90
N VAL A 6 -39.60 10.63 -38.18
CA VAL A 6 -38.37 10.94 -37.43
C VAL A 6 -37.40 11.64 -38.36
N MET A 7 -36.83 12.75 -37.91
CA MET A 7 -35.71 13.42 -38.60
C MET A 7 -34.41 12.79 -38.11
N ILE A 8 -33.60 12.35 -39.05
CA ILE A 8 -32.27 11.80 -38.81
C ILE A 8 -31.26 12.79 -39.40
N CYS A 9 -30.39 13.33 -38.57
CA CYS A 9 -29.37 14.31 -38.97
C CYS A 9 -28.05 13.66 -39.40
N THR A 10 -28.08 12.55 -40.07
CA THR A 10 -26.96 11.71 -40.55
C THR A 10 -25.91 11.39 -39.50
N ILE A 11 -25.33 12.34 -38.80
CA ILE A 11 -24.36 12.17 -37.71
C ILE A 11 -24.58 13.23 -36.60
N GLY A 12 -25.84 13.44 -36.20
CA GLY A 12 -26.18 14.42 -35.16
C GLY A 12 -25.88 13.94 -33.75
N ASP A 13 -26.11 12.65 -33.48
CA ASP A 13 -25.82 11.98 -32.23
C ASP A 13 -25.53 10.48 -32.44
N LYS A 14 -25.39 9.73 -31.33
CA LYS A 14 -25.12 8.29 -31.38
C LYS A 14 -26.30 7.50 -32.02
N ASP A 15 -27.50 7.86 -31.68
CA ASP A 15 -28.70 7.17 -32.16
C ASP A 15 -28.88 7.36 -33.69
N ASP A 16 -28.68 8.58 -34.19
CA ASP A 16 -28.66 8.88 -35.61
C ASP A 16 -27.59 8.05 -36.36
N LEU A 17 -26.39 7.94 -35.80
CA LEU A 17 -25.30 7.14 -36.35
C LEU A 17 -25.65 5.65 -36.41
N GLU A 18 -26.27 5.09 -35.36
CA GLU A 18 -26.75 3.69 -35.37
C GLU A 18 -27.77 3.43 -36.50
N TRP A 19 -28.66 4.38 -36.73
CA TRP A 19 -29.65 4.26 -37.81
C TRP A 19 -29.00 4.37 -39.19
N VAL A 20 -28.06 5.30 -39.35
CA VAL A 20 -27.28 5.44 -40.58
C VAL A 20 -26.56 4.13 -40.91
N MET A 21 -25.86 3.53 -39.93
CA MET A 21 -25.14 2.27 -40.11
C MET A 21 -26.09 1.09 -40.38
N LYS A 22 -27.21 1.00 -39.66
CA LYS A 22 -28.20 -0.08 -39.79
C LYS A 22 -28.94 -0.09 -41.12
N TYR A 23 -29.29 1.09 -41.61
CA TYR A 23 -30.10 1.24 -42.83
C TYR A 23 -29.32 1.71 -44.04
N HIS A 24 -28.00 1.89 -43.89
CA HIS A 24 -27.06 2.34 -44.93
C HIS A 24 -27.51 3.65 -45.60
N PHE A 25 -27.90 4.64 -44.78
CA PHE A 25 -28.24 5.95 -45.28
C PHE A 25 -26.99 6.64 -45.83
N GLU A 26 -27.18 7.46 -46.89
CA GLU A 26 -26.11 8.29 -47.43
C GLU A 26 -25.74 9.35 -46.40
N MET A 27 -24.43 9.46 -46.10
CA MET A 27 -23.91 10.40 -45.13
C MET A 27 -23.46 11.67 -45.85
N GLU A 28 -24.04 12.79 -45.45
CA GLU A 28 -23.65 14.10 -45.95
C GLU A 28 -22.75 14.81 -44.94
N LYS A 29 -21.64 15.39 -45.41
CA LYS A 29 -20.65 16.08 -44.57
C LYS A 29 -21.09 17.54 -44.35
N GLY A 30 -21.79 17.79 -43.23
CA GLY A 30 -22.28 19.13 -42.86
C GLY A 30 -21.19 20.02 -42.20
N ILE A 31 -20.13 19.44 -41.66
CA ILE A 31 -19.07 20.11 -40.93
C ILE A 31 -17.72 19.65 -41.49
N ASP A 32 -16.78 20.59 -41.71
CA ASP A 32 -15.40 20.29 -42.13
C ASP A 32 -14.47 19.93 -40.96
N GLU A 33 -13.24 19.54 -41.26
CA GLU A 33 -12.21 19.14 -40.29
C GLU A 33 -11.78 20.27 -39.35
N ARG A 34 -12.16 21.51 -39.63
CA ARG A 34 -11.88 22.70 -38.80
C ARG A 34 -13.05 23.13 -37.96
N GLY A 35 -14.13 22.32 -37.93
CA GLY A 35 -15.36 22.60 -37.18
C GLY A 35 -16.17 23.76 -37.80
N ARG A 36 -16.11 23.91 -39.13
CA ARG A 36 -16.87 24.92 -39.85
C ARG A 36 -17.93 24.26 -40.72
N MET A 37 -19.05 24.94 -40.89
CA MET A 37 -20.14 24.49 -41.76
C MET A 37 -19.65 24.42 -43.22
N THR A 38 -19.99 23.30 -43.89
CA THR A 38 -19.71 23.12 -45.33
C THR A 38 -20.69 23.90 -46.23
N GLU A 39 -20.49 23.82 -47.55
CA GLU A 39 -21.37 24.45 -48.56
C GLU A 39 -22.83 23.97 -48.42
N LEU A 40 -23.08 22.79 -47.87
CA LEU A 40 -24.43 22.28 -47.62
C LEU A 40 -25.22 23.19 -46.68
N ALA A 41 -24.57 23.94 -45.80
CA ALA A 41 -25.23 24.87 -44.90
C ALA A 41 -25.65 26.20 -45.57
N GLY A 42 -25.44 26.35 -46.87
CA GLY A 42 -25.87 27.52 -47.68
C GLY A 42 -25.25 28.81 -47.11
N LYS A 43 -26.10 29.75 -46.66
CA LYS A 43 -25.65 31.04 -46.14
C LYS A 43 -24.79 30.98 -44.86
N TYR A 44 -24.78 29.86 -44.15
CA TYR A 44 -23.97 29.63 -42.98
C TYR A 44 -22.61 28.96 -43.28
N ALA A 45 -22.36 28.65 -44.58
CA ALA A 45 -21.10 28.02 -44.99
C ALA A 45 -19.87 28.81 -44.51
N GLY A 46 -18.86 28.11 -44.02
CA GLY A 46 -17.63 28.70 -43.47
C GLY A 46 -17.75 29.21 -42.02
N MET A 47 -18.92 29.30 -41.44
CA MET A 47 -19.11 29.70 -40.03
C MET A 47 -18.73 28.57 -39.09
N PRO A 48 -18.09 28.86 -37.92
CA PRO A 48 -17.99 27.91 -36.82
C PRO A 48 -19.36 27.39 -36.40
N VAL A 49 -19.45 26.14 -35.95
CA VAL A 49 -20.73 25.48 -35.59
C VAL A 49 -21.58 26.29 -34.60
N LEU A 50 -20.96 26.85 -33.55
CA LEU A 50 -21.69 27.63 -32.55
C LEU A 50 -22.21 28.94 -33.11
N GLU A 51 -21.44 29.66 -33.93
CA GLU A 51 -21.87 30.89 -34.62
C GLU A 51 -22.99 30.62 -35.61
N ALA A 52 -22.89 29.54 -36.37
CA ALA A 52 -23.92 29.11 -37.32
C ALA A 52 -25.24 28.78 -36.59
N ARG A 53 -25.18 28.18 -35.42
CA ARG A 53 -26.38 27.87 -34.59
C ARG A 53 -27.06 29.16 -34.13
N GLU A 54 -26.30 30.12 -33.64
CA GLU A 54 -26.85 31.41 -33.22
C GLU A 54 -27.47 32.16 -34.41
N ALA A 55 -26.75 32.23 -35.54
CA ALA A 55 -27.26 32.86 -36.75
C ALA A 55 -28.54 32.20 -37.28
N ALA A 56 -28.64 30.88 -37.25
CA ALA A 56 -29.81 30.14 -37.64
C ALA A 56 -31.02 30.43 -36.72
N ILE A 57 -30.82 30.52 -35.42
CA ILE A 57 -31.86 30.87 -34.44
C ILE A 57 -32.38 32.31 -34.70
N GLU A 58 -31.47 33.27 -34.94
CA GLU A 58 -31.87 34.65 -35.27
C GLU A 58 -32.68 34.73 -36.56
N ASP A 59 -32.26 34.00 -37.60
CA ASP A 59 -33.01 33.93 -38.85
C ASP A 59 -34.38 33.32 -38.69
N LEU A 60 -34.53 32.25 -37.94
CA LEU A 60 -35.85 31.64 -37.64
C LEU A 60 -36.73 32.61 -36.86
N ARG A 61 -36.15 33.40 -35.96
CA ARG A 61 -36.85 34.45 -35.20
C ARG A 61 -37.32 35.57 -36.14
N ALA A 62 -36.42 36.03 -37.02
CA ALA A 62 -36.73 37.09 -37.99
C ALA A 62 -37.81 36.69 -38.99
N GLN A 63 -37.91 35.40 -39.36
CA GLN A 63 -38.94 34.85 -40.24
C GLN A 63 -40.27 34.53 -39.51
N GLY A 64 -40.33 34.72 -38.18
CA GLY A 64 -41.48 34.40 -37.36
C GLY A 64 -41.80 32.90 -37.25
N ILE A 65 -40.82 32.04 -37.57
CA ILE A 65 -40.96 30.57 -37.50
C ILE A 65 -40.59 30.05 -36.12
N LEU A 66 -39.73 30.76 -35.38
CA LEU A 66 -39.36 30.37 -34.02
C LEU A 66 -40.52 30.58 -33.04
N VAL A 67 -41.13 29.48 -32.60
CA VAL A 67 -42.26 29.47 -31.66
C VAL A 67 -41.82 29.59 -30.23
N GLU A 68 -40.80 28.85 -29.85
CA GLU A 68 -40.28 28.82 -28.47
C GLU A 68 -38.80 28.42 -28.47
N GLN A 69 -38.04 28.99 -27.55
CA GLN A 69 -36.67 28.61 -27.27
C GLN A 69 -36.54 28.29 -25.76
N LYS A 70 -36.06 27.09 -25.43
CA LYS A 70 -35.84 26.65 -24.07
C LYS A 70 -34.44 26.10 -23.92
N ASP A 71 -33.85 26.37 -22.77
CA ASP A 71 -32.60 25.71 -22.36
C ASP A 71 -32.90 24.23 -22.05
N ASN A 72 -32.17 23.36 -22.69
CA ASN A 72 -32.26 21.91 -22.47
C ASN A 72 -30.92 21.39 -21.93
N PRO A 73 -30.78 21.21 -20.60
CA PRO A 73 -29.55 20.67 -20.02
C PRO A 73 -29.33 19.25 -20.49
N GLN A 74 -28.20 19.00 -21.15
CA GLN A 74 -27.79 17.68 -21.64
C GLN A 74 -26.30 17.46 -21.42
N GLN A 75 -25.91 16.18 -21.37
CA GLN A 75 -24.51 15.81 -21.33
C GLN A 75 -23.94 15.82 -22.74
N VAL A 76 -22.92 16.65 -22.97
CA VAL A 76 -22.16 16.69 -24.22
C VAL A 76 -20.75 16.16 -24.03
N SER A 77 -20.28 15.40 -25.00
CA SER A 77 -18.88 14.98 -25.05
C SER A 77 -17.96 16.18 -25.25
N ILE A 78 -16.94 16.30 -24.44
CA ILE A 78 -15.97 17.40 -24.50
C ILE A 78 -14.54 16.86 -24.66
N CYS A 79 -13.69 17.64 -25.29
CA CYS A 79 -12.26 17.36 -25.32
C CYS A 79 -11.71 17.35 -23.89
N TRP A 80 -11.14 16.26 -23.43
CA TRP A 80 -10.59 16.12 -22.08
C TRP A 80 -9.46 17.11 -21.76
N ARG A 81 -8.84 17.69 -22.82
CA ARG A 81 -7.71 18.63 -22.67
C ARG A 81 -8.13 20.10 -22.66
N CYS A 82 -8.99 20.52 -23.57
CA CYS A 82 -9.41 21.93 -23.69
C CYS A 82 -10.87 22.19 -23.31
N HIS A 83 -11.61 21.14 -22.92
CA HIS A 83 -13.02 21.18 -22.51
C HIS A 83 -13.97 21.76 -23.59
N THR A 84 -13.52 21.87 -24.83
CA THR A 84 -14.39 22.27 -25.95
C THR A 84 -15.32 21.10 -26.32
N PRO A 85 -16.62 21.33 -26.57
CA PRO A 85 -17.49 20.31 -27.13
C PRO A 85 -16.92 19.73 -28.43
N ILE A 86 -17.07 18.42 -28.60
CA ILE A 86 -16.60 17.71 -29.81
C ILE A 86 -17.77 17.46 -30.74
N GLU A 87 -17.50 17.49 -32.03
CA GLU A 87 -18.46 17.21 -33.09
C GLU A 87 -18.11 15.88 -33.77
N TYR A 88 -19.10 15.25 -34.38
CA TYR A 88 -18.92 14.05 -35.19
C TYR A 88 -18.42 14.45 -36.58
N LEU A 89 -17.32 13.82 -37.02
CA LEU A 89 -16.78 14.04 -38.37
C LEU A 89 -16.66 12.71 -39.11
N GLN A 90 -16.98 12.73 -40.38
CA GLN A 90 -16.71 11.62 -41.27
C GLN A 90 -15.34 11.76 -41.90
N VAL A 91 -14.41 10.86 -41.58
CA VAL A 91 -13.07 10.80 -42.14
C VAL A 91 -12.70 9.35 -42.48
N PRO A 92 -12.00 9.11 -43.62
CA PRO A 92 -11.44 7.79 -43.92
C PRO A 92 -10.45 7.39 -42.84
N GLN A 93 -10.53 6.14 -42.39
CA GLN A 93 -9.64 5.62 -41.33
C GLN A 93 -9.23 4.18 -41.66
N TRP A 94 -8.01 3.82 -41.23
CA TRP A 94 -7.57 2.43 -41.19
C TRP A 94 -8.03 1.76 -39.90
N PHE A 95 -8.62 0.57 -40.03
CA PHE A 95 -9.10 -0.21 -38.89
C PHE A 95 -8.38 -1.55 -38.80
N LEU A 96 -8.05 -1.98 -37.60
CA LEU A 96 -7.72 -3.35 -37.32
C LEU A 96 -8.95 -4.08 -36.79
N LYS A 97 -9.31 -5.21 -37.37
CA LYS A 97 -10.41 -6.05 -36.88
C LYS A 97 -10.13 -6.50 -35.44
N THR A 98 -11.02 -6.14 -34.54
CA THR A 98 -10.95 -6.48 -33.12
C THR A 98 -12.20 -7.19 -32.64
N THR A 99 -13.35 -6.84 -33.23
CA THR A 99 -14.65 -7.42 -32.87
C THR A 99 -14.72 -8.92 -33.14
N ASP A 100 -14.09 -9.39 -34.20
CA ASP A 100 -13.98 -10.82 -34.54
C ASP A 100 -13.16 -11.64 -33.54
N PHE A 101 -12.35 -10.96 -32.70
CA PHE A 101 -11.43 -11.59 -31.75
C PHE A 101 -11.94 -11.59 -30.30
N LYS A 102 -13.15 -11.10 -30.02
CA LYS A 102 -13.67 -10.95 -28.64
C LYS A 102 -13.61 -12.25 -27.86
N ASP A 103 -14.12 -13.34 -28.38
CA ASP A 103 -14.20 -14.63 -27.69
C ASP A 103 -12.81 -15.20 -27.38
N ILE A 104 -11.87 -15.06 -28.31
CA ILE A 104 -10.52 -15.56 -28.10
C ILE A 104 -9.73 -14.69 -27.11
N ILE A 105 -9.96 -13.37 -27.09
CA ILE A 105 -9.34 -12.47 -26.10
C ILE A 105 -9.84 -12.80 -24.70
N LEU A 106 -11.14 -13.04 -24.52
CA LEU A 106 -11.70 -13.49 -23.23
C LEU A 106 -11.08 -14.82 -22.79
N LYS A 107 -10.95 -15.76 -23.71
CA LYS A 107 -10.27 -17.04 -23.42
C LYS A 107 -8.80 -16.83 -23.00
N ARG A 108 -8.05 -15.99 -23.71
CA ARG A 108 -6.65 -15.67 -23.34
C ARG A 108 -6.55 -14.97 -21.99
N ALA A 109 -7.53 -14.12 -21.65
CA ALA A 109 -7.60 -13.49 -20.33
C ALA A 109 -7.73 -14.49 -19.18
N GLU A 110 -8.42 -15.62 -19.40
CA GLU A 110 -8.53 -16.73 -18.43
C GLU A 110 -7.21 -17.50 -18.26
N GLU A 111 -6.37 -17.54 -19.29
CA GLU A 111 -5.07 -18.23 -19.25
C GLU A 111 -4.00 -17.42 -18.50
N ILE A 112 -4.24 -16.11 -18.25
CA ILE A 112 -3.35 -15.18 -17.55
C ILE A 112 -3.67 -15.12 -16.07
N ASN A 113 -2.65 -15.15 -15.21
CA ASN A 113 -2.81 -14.91 -13.79
C ASN A 113 -2.89 -13.40 -13.50
N TRP A 114 -4.00 -12.95 -12.91
CA TRP A 114 -4.25 -11.53 -12.61
C TRP A 114 -3.98 -11.21 -11.15
N PHE A 115 -3.17 -10.18 -10.89
CA PHE A 115 -2.85 -9.67 -9.55
C PHE A 115 -3.19 -8.18 -9.44
N PRO A 116 -4.28 -7.81 -8.71
CA PRO A 116 -5.26 -8.69 -8.07
C PRO A 116 -6.27 -9.26 -9.10
N GLU A 117 -6.82 -10.42 -8.80
CA GLU A 117 -7.73 -11.17 -9.69
C GLU A 117 -8.95 -10.34 -10.15
N PHE A 118 -9.53 -9.54 -9.26
CA PHE A 118 -10.71 -8.73 -9.56
C PHE A 118 -10.50 -7.70 -10.69
N MET A 119 -9.26 -7.39 -11.07
CA MET A 119 -8.96 -6.46 -12.16
C MET A 119 -9.22 -7.06 -13.55
N LYS A 120 -9.32 -8.40 -13.66
CA LYS A 120 -9.66 -9.08 -14.90
C LYS A 120 -11.01 -8.63 -15.46
N ILE A 121 -11.99 -8.36 -14.60
CA ILE A 121 -13.32 -7.92 -15.01
C ILE A 121 -13.31 -6.65 -15.88
N ARG A 122 -12.33 -5.76 -15.67
CA ARG A 122 -12.20 -4.55 -16.50
C ARG A 122 -11.84 -4.86 -17.95
N LEU A 123 -11.08 -5.93 -18.20
CA LEU A 123 -10.82 -6.40 -19.56
C LEU A 123 -12.05 -7.09 -20.16
N GLU A 124 -12.72 -7.92 -19.36
CA GLU A 124 -13.92 -8.65 -19.77
C GLU A 124 -15.05 -7.70 -20.15
N ASP A 125 -15.37 -6.72 -19.29
CA ASP A 125 -16.40 -5.71 -19.55
C ASP A 125 -16.06 -4.88 -20.78
N TRP A 126 -14.81 -4.46 -20.93
CA TRP A 126 -14.35 -3.73 -22.10
C TRP A 126 -14.51 -4.55 -23.38
N THR A 127 -14.04 -5.80 -23.38
CA THR A 127 -14.10 -6.69 -24.53
C THR A 127 -15.56 -6.95 -24.94
N ASN A 128 -16.46 -7.20 -23.96
CA ASN A 128 -17.87 -7.43 -24.21
C ASN A 128 -18.56 -6.18 -24.77
N SER A 129 -18.17 -4.99 -24.32
CA SER A 129 -18.78 -3.72 -24.75
C SER A 129 -18.31 -3.21 -26.11
N LEU A 130 -17.32 -3.86 -26.75
CA LEU A 130 -16.81 -3.42 -28.05
C LEU A 130 -17.87 -3.59 -29.15
N GLU A 131 -18.19 -2.50 -29.80
CA GLU A 131 -19.10 -2.42 -30.98
C GLU A 131 -18.34 -2.12 -32.28
N TRP A 132 -17.08 -1.66 -32.17
CA TRP A 132 -16.27 -1.13 -33.25
C TRP A 132 -14.89 -1.77 -33.27
N ASP A 133 -14.35 -1.88 -34.48
CA ASP A 133 -12.96 -2.27 -34.68
C ASP A 133 -12.00 -1.16 -34.27
N TRP A 134 -10.76 -1.48 -34.05
CA TRP A 134 -9.74 -0.53 -33.59
C TRP A 134 -9.31 0.41 -34.72
N VAL A 135 -9.58 1.71 -34.57
CA VAL A 135 -9.10 2.75 -35.46
C VAL A 135 -7.58 2.90 -35.28
N LEU A 136 -6.81 2.44 -36.26
CA LEU A 136 -5.34 2.48 -36.22
C LEU A 136 -4.76 3.82 -36.62
N SER A 137 -5.39 4.51 -37.60
CA SER A 137 -4.82 5.71 -38.21
C SER A 137 -5.00 6.95 -37.35
N ARG A 138 -3.97 7.80 -37.39
CA ARG A 138 -3.95 9.13 -36.76
C ARG A 138 -3.41 10.14 -37.76
N GLN A 139 -4.09 11.27 -37.89
CA GLN A 139 -3.71 12.41 -38.74
C GLN A 139 -2.75 13.29 -37.92
N ARG A 140 -1.51 12.82 -37.74
CA ARG A 140 -0.44 13.50 -36.99
C ARG A 140 0.86 13.52 -37.80
N ILE A 141 1.71 14.51 -37.54
CA ILE A 141 3.00 14.65 -38.22
C ILE A 141 4.01 13.61 -37.70
N PHE A 142 3.90 13.20 -36.43
CA PHE A 142 4.90 12.35 -35.79
C PHE A 142 4.24 11.13 -35.13
N ALA A 143 4.55 9.97 -35.62
CA ALA A 143 4.44 8.62 -35.06
C ALA A 143 4.96 7.62 -36.10
N THR A 144 4.82 6.32 -35.89
CA THR A 144 5.20 5.27 -36.84
C THR A 144 4.29 5.34 -38.08
N PRO A 145 4.84 5.52 -39.31
CA PRO A 145 4.06 5.55 -40.53
C PRO A 145 3.28 4.25 -40.77
N ILE A 146 2.09 4.36 -41.35
CA ILE A 146 1.32 3.19 -41.81
C ILE A 146 1.90 2.73 -43.15
N PRO A 147 2.47 1.51 -43.24
CA PRO A 147 3.25 1.07 -44.40
C PRO A 147 2.36 0.64 -45.58
N ILE A 148 1.52 1.56 -46.08
CA ILE A 148 0.48 1.28 -47.08
C ILE A 148 0.53 2.38 -48.17
N TRP A 149 0.31 1.98 -49.40
CA TRP A 149 0.00 2.84 -50.53
C TRP A 149 -1.39 2.56 -51.04
N GLU A 150 -2.14 3.58 -51.39
CA GLU A 150 -3.49 3.47 -51.95
C GLU A 150 -3.49 3.80 -53.43
N CYS A 151 -4.27 3.06 -54.19
CA CYS A 151 -4.47 3.38 -55.58
C CYS A 151 -5.35 4.62 -55.74
N SER A 152 -4.83 5.65 -56.41
CA SER A 152 -5.55 6.90 -56.69
C SER A 152 -6.82 6.72 -57.57
N LYS A 153 -6.95 5.57 -58.28
CA LYS A 153 -8.04 5.29 -59.18
C LYS A 153 -9.12 4.39 -58.59
N CYS A 154 -8.77 3.35 -57.85
CA CYS A 154 -9.72 2.36 -57.33
C CYS A 154 -9.69 2.17 -55.81
N GLY A 155 -8.81 2.88 -55.08
CA GLY A 155 -8.72 2.78 -53.63
C GLY A 155 -8.08 1.49 -53.12
N HIS A 156 -7.58 0.60 -54.02
CA HIS A 156 -6.93 -0.64 -53.60
C HIS A 156 -5.68 -0.35 -52.81
N ALA A 157 -5.56 -0.99 -51.60
CA ALA A 157 -4.44 -0.83 -50.69
C ALA A 157 -3.34 -1.85 -50.98
N VAL A 158 -2.09 -1.36 -51.09
CA VAL A 158 -0.88 -2.16 -51.23
C VAL A 158 -0.01 -2.00 -50.00
N CYS A 159 0.18 -3.07 -49.26
CA CYS A 159 1.03 -3.07 -48.07
C CYS A 159 2.51 -3.23 -48.44
N ALA A 160 3.41 -2.64 -47.67
CA ALA A 160 4.83 -2.93 -47.71
C ALA A 160 5.11 -4.40 -47.48
N THR A 161 6.18 -4.92 -48.09
CA THR A 161 6.67 -6.27 -47.75
C THR A 161 7.45 -6.22 -46.42
N LYS A 162 7.62 -7.39 -45.82
CA LYS A 162 8.40 -7.52 -44.58
C LYS A 162 9.83 -6.99 -44.74
N GLU A 163 10.42 -7.23 -45.90
CA GLU A 163 11.80 -6.87 -46.22
C GLU A 163 11.96 -5.36 -46.42
N GLN A 164 10.89 -4.62 -46.80
CA GLN A 164 10.89 -3.17 -46.91
C GLN A 164 10.77 -2.46 -45.56
N CYS A 165 10.19 -3.14 -44.55
CA CYS A 165 10.03 -2.53 -43.24
C CYS A 165 11.41 -2.44 -42.54
N TYR A 166 11.73 -1.29 -42.09
CA TYR A 166 11.02 -0.08 -41.71
C TYR A 166 10.87 0.87 -42.95
N VAL A 167 9.66 1.38 -43.22
CA VAL A 167 9.35 2.16 -44.41
C VAL A 167 8.42 3.34 -44.08
N ASP A 168 8.65 4.47 -44.73
CA ASP A 168 7.75 5.63 -44.75
C ASP A 168 7.14 5.78 -46.17
N PRO A 169 5.84 5.44 -46.37
CA PRO A 169 5.24 5.51 -47.69
C PRO A 169 5.20 6.89 -48.33
N THR A 170 5.39 7.94 -47.55
CA THR A 170 5.47 9.32 -48.07
C THR A 170 6.81 9.63 -48.71
N LEU A 171 7.85 8.83 -48.42
CA LEU A 171 9.22 9.03 -48.88
C LEU A 171 9.72 7.84 -49.71
N ASP A 172 9.26 6.65 -49.40
CA ASP A 172 9.75 5.39 -49.99
C ASP A 172 8.82 4.92 -51.11
N ALA A 173 9.39 4.14 -52.06
CA ALA A 173 8.63 3.58 -53.16
C ALA A 173 7.76 2.37 -52.73
N PRO A 174 6.57 2.20 -53.34
CA PRO A 174 5.76 1.02 -53.13
C PRO A 174 6.45 -0.26 -53.63
N PRO A 175 6.01 -1.44 -53.13
CA PRO A 175 6.58 -2.74 -53.55
C PRO A 175 6.32 -3.07 -55.02
N VAL A 176 5.36 -2.39 -55.64
CA VAL A 176 4.98 -2.54 -57.06
C VAL A 176 4.80 -1.18 -57.70
N GLU A 177 5.15 -1.06 -58.99
CA GLU A 177 5.09 0.25 -59.69
C GLU A 177 3.66 0.77 -59.90
N LYS A 178 2.69 -0.11 -60.06
CA LYS A 178 1.29 0.23 -60.36
C LYS A 178 0.37 -0.65 -59.57
N CYS A 179 -0.86 -0.18 -59.41
CA CYS A 179 -1.92 -0.94 -58.77
C CYS A 179 -2.15 -2.30 -59.44
N PRO A 180 -2.08 -3.43 -58.70
CA PRO A 180 -2.26 -4.75 -59.28
C PRO A 180 -3.70 -4.98 -59.80
N GLU A 181 -4.70 -4.24 -59.30
CA GLU A 181 -6.10 -4.41 -59.68
C GLU A 181 -6.47 -3.60 -60.97
N CYS A 182 -5.98 -2.38 -61.10
CA CYS A 182 -6.44 -1.50 -62.15
C CYS A 182 -5.35 -0.75 -62.93
N GLY A 183 -4.06 -0.97 -62.58
CA GLY A 183 -2.91 -0.30 -63.20
C GLY A 183 -2.77 1.21 -62.89
N GLY A 184 -3.55 1.72 -61.93
CA GLY A 184 -3.48 3.12 -61.50
C GLY A 184 -2.23 3.45 -60.67
N ASP A 185 -2.01 4.72 -60.42
CA ASP A 185 -0.88 5.19 -59.61
C ASP A 185 -1.13 4.92 -58.12
N LEU A 186 -0.05 4.60 -57.41
CA LEU A 186 -0.06 4.35 -55.99
C LEU A 186 0.42 5.60 -55.23
N VAL A 187 -0.33 6.01 -54.24
CA VAL A 187 -0.02 7.17 -53.38
C VAL A 187 0.22 6.67 -51.95
N GLY A 188 1.32 7.10 -51.35
CA GLY A 188 1.67 6.70 -50.00
C GLY A 188 0.71 7.27 -48.96
N CYS A 189 0.35 6.45 -47.99
CA CYS A 189 -0.48 6.85 -46.83
C CYS A 189 0.28 7.91 -46.02
N THR A 190 -0.42 9.02 -45.72
CA THR A 190 0.13 10.10 -44.88
C THR A 190 -0.21 9.94 -43.40
N ASP A 191 -1.11 9.00 -43.07
CA ASP A 191 -1.49 8.73 -41.70
C ASP A 191 -0.40 7.93 -40.99
N VAL A 192 -0.41 8.06 -39.67
CA VAL A 192 0.51 7.33 -38.79
C VAL A 192 -0.28 6.42 -37.87
N PHE A 193 0.36 5.41 -37.30
CA PHE A 193 -0.27 4.52 -36.36
C PHE A 193 -0.67 5.22 -35.05
N ASP A 194 -1.74 4.75 -34.46
CA ASP A 194 -2.00 4.90 -33.03
C ASP A 194 -0.80 4.35 -32.24
N THR A 195 -0.29 5.12 -31.29
CA THR A 195 0.87 4.74 -30.48
C THR A 195 0.65 3.45 -29.65
N TRP A 196 -0.61 3.07 -29.42
CA TRP A 196 -0.93 1.74 -28.86
C TRP A 196 -0.54 0.59 -29.78
N MET A 197 -0.44 0.83 -31.08
CA MET A 197 0.07 -0.16 -32.02
C MET A 197 1.54 -0.51 -31.72
N ASP A 198 2.37 0.52 -31.47
CA ASP A 198 3.78 0.32 -31.11
C ASP A 198 3.91 -0.40 -29.76
N SER A 199 3.24 0.13 -28.73
CA SER A 199 3.35 -0.39 -27.36
C SER A 199 2.74 -1.79 -27.20
N SER A 200 1.73 -2.15 -28.00
CA SER A 200 1.15 -3.51 -28.00
C SER A 200 2.13 -4.58 -28.46
N GLY A 201 3.16 -4.21 -29.23
CA GLY A 201 4.26 -5.09 -29.64
C GLY A 201 5.37 -5.26 -28.61
N SER A 202 5.29 -4.56 -27.45
CA SER A 202 6.39 -4.56 -26.47
C SER A 202 6.74 -5.92 -25.90
N SER A 203 5.77 -6.83 -25.73
CA SER A 203 6.01 -8.21 -25.30
C SER A 203 6.83 -8.99 -26.33
N LEU A 204 6.50 -8.86 -27.59
CA LEU A 204 7.23 -9.47 -28.71
C LEU A 204 8.65 -8.89 -28.81
N TYR A 205 8.77 -7.56 -28.69
CA TYR A 205 10.07 -6.88 -28.75
C TYR A 205 11.00 -7.33 -27.62
N ASN A 206 10.51 -7.36 -26.38
CA ASN A 206 11.31 -7.74 -25.20
C ASN A 206 11.73 -9.20 -25.21
N THR A 207 10.98 -10.08 -25.85
CA THR A 207 11.30 -11.50 -26.02
C THR A 207 12.09 -11.79 -27.29
N PHE A 208 12.59 -10.77 -27.99
CA PHE A 208 13.43 -10.89 -29.22
C PHE A 208 12.72 -11.50 -30.43
N TRP A 209 11.40 -11.39 -30.53
CA TRP A 209 10.63 -11.84 -31.67
C TRP A 209 11.22 -11.31 -33.00
N GLY A 210 11.39 -12.20 -33.98
CA GLY A 210 11.96 -11.85 -35.29
C GLY A 210 13.44 -11.50 -35.30
N ARG A 211 14.11 -11.45 -34.13
CA ARG A 211 15.54 -11.09 -33.98
C ARG A 211 16.41 -12.25 -33.53
N ASP A 212 15.94 -13.04 -32.57
CA ASP A 212 16.62 -14.22 -32.05
C ASP A 212 15.58 -15.30 -31.68
N PRO A 213 15.33 -16.27 -32.60
CA PRO A 213 14.30 -17.29 -32.39
C PRO A 213 14.55 -18.19 -31.17
N GLU A 214 15.82 -18.51 -30.86
CA GLU A 214 16.15 -19.37 -29.71
C GLU A 214 15.91 -18.64 -28.38
N LEU A 215 16.24 -17.36 -28.33
CA LEU A 215 15.98 -16.54 -27.14
C LEU A 215 14.48 -16.25 -26.98
N HIS A 216 13.79 -15.96 -28.09
CA HIS A 216 12.33 -15.78 -28.08
C HIS A 216 11.63 -17.00 -27.51
N LYS A 217 11.95 -18.19 -27.99
CA LYS A 217 11.36 -19.44 -27.50
C LYS A 217 11.55 -19.67 -25.99
N LYS A 218 12.65 -19.14 -25.41
CA LYS A 218 12.90 -19.22 -23.96
C LYS A 218 12.16 -18.18 -23.14
N LEU A 219 11.88 -17.01 -23.73
CA LEU A 219 11.33 -15.84 -23.02
C LEU A 219 9.84 -15.63 -23.27
N TRP A 220 9.26 -16.34 -24.24
CA TRP A 220 7.85 -16.25 -24.58
C TRP A 220 7.04 -17.42 -24.02
N PRO A 221 5.86 -17.15 -23.39
CA PRO A 221 5.35 -15.85 -23.00
C PRO A 221 6.19 -15.20 -21.90
N MET A 222 6.13 -13.86 -21.76
CA MET A 222 6.83 -13.16 -20.68
C MET A 222 6.34 -13.64 -19.31
N SER A 223 7.21 -13.63 -18.30
CA SER A 223 6.83 -14.06 -16.96
C SER A 223 5.90 -13.08 -16.26
N LEU A 224 6.11 -11.77 -16.43
CA LEU A 224 5.37 -10.74 -15.70
C LEU A 224 5.17 -9.46 -16.51
N ARG A 225 3.95 -8.92 -16.44
CA ARG A 225 3.58 -7.60 -16.95
C ARG A 225 3.07 -6.69 -15.84
N PRO A 226 3.86 -5.72 -15.32
CA PRO A 226 3.34 -4.68 -14.44
C PRO A 226 2.74 -3.54 -15.26
N GLN A 227 1.54 -3.09 -14.87
CA GLN A 227 0.89 -1.92 -15.45
C GLN A 227 -0.19 -1.33 -14.54
N SER A 228 -0.65 -0.11 -14.84
CA SER A 228 -1.78 0.52 -14.17
C SER A 228 -3.13 0.04 -14.72
N HIS A 229 -4.17 0.19 -13.91
CA HIS A 229 -5.52 -0.26 -14.25
C HIS A 229 -6.19 0.54 -15.37
N ASP A 230 -5.78 1.79 -15.63
CA ASP A 230 -6.36 2.65 -16.67
C ASP A 230 -6.03 2.17 -18.08
N ILE A 231 -4.89 1.50 -18.26
CA ILE A 231 -4.44 0.99 -19.54
C ILE A 231 -4.77 -0.50 -19.78
N ILE A 232 -5.64 -1.08 -18.98
CA ILE A 232 -6.17 -2.43 -19.23
C ILE A 232 -6.94 -2.46 -20.56
N ARG A 233 -7.77 -1.45 -20.80
CA ARG A 233 -8.59 -1.33 -22.01
C ARG A 233 -7.81 -0.99 -23.29
N THR A 234 -6.56 -0.60 -23.13
CA THR A 234 -5.66 -0.24 -24.22
C THR A 234 -4.45 -1.17 -24.27
N TRP A 235 -3.44 -0.91 -23.46
CA TRP A 235 -2.18 -1.65 -23.54
C TRP A 235 -2.32 -3.16 -23.30
N ALA A 236 -3.06 -3.59 -22.26
CA ALA A 236 -3.26 -5.02 -22.03
C ALA A 236 -4.10 -5.64 -23.15
N PHE A 237 -5.25 -5.03 -23.48
CA PHE A 237 -6.15 -5.52 -24.52
C PHE A 237 -5.44 -5.67 -25.87
N TYR A 238 -4.78 -4.60 -26.34
CA TYR A 238 -4.10 -4.65 -27.64
C TYR A 238 -2.86 -5.57 -27.63
N SER A 239 -2.18 -5.74 -26.50
CA SER A 239 -1.07 -6.70 -26.39
C SER A 239 -1.57 -8.14 -26.48
N ILE A 240 -2.70 -8.47 -25.83
CA ILE A 240 -3.31 -9.80 -25.91
C ILE A 240 -3.79 -10.08 -27.35
N LEU A 241 -4.45 -9.10 -27.97
CA LEU A 241 -4.90 -9.20 -29.38
C LEU A 241 -3.69 -9.45 -30.31
N ARG A 242 -2.61 -8.69 -30.16
CA ARG A 242 -1.42 -8.81 -31.01
C ARG A 242 -0.69 -10.14 -30.79
N ALA A 243 -0.57 -10.60 -29.55
CA ALA A 243 -0.02 -11.90 -29.23
C ALA A 243 -0.82 -13.04 -29.86
N GLU A 244 -2.16 -12.95 -29.80
CA GLU A 244 -3.03 -13.92 -30.47
C GLU A 244 -2.86 -13.92 -31.99
N GLN A 245 -2.80 -12.74 -32.61
CA GLN A 245 -2.65 -12.62 -34.06
C GLN A 245 -1.30 -13.13 -34.60
N ILE A 246 -0.24 -13.08 -33.79
CA ILE A 246 1.12 -13.37 -34.22
C ILE A 246 1.61 -14.74 -33.72
N GLU A 247 1.41 -15.04 -32.42
CA GLU A 247 1.92 -16.25 -31.75
C GLU A 247 0.82 -17.23 -31.34
N HIS A 248 -0.46 -16.87 -31.51
CA HIS A 248 -1.64 -17.68 -31.10
C HIS A 248 -1.58 -18.10 -29.62
N SER A 249 -1.09 -17.22 -28.75
CA SER A 249 -0.86 -17.48 -27.34
C SER A 249 -1.02 -16.22 -26.49
N ILE A 250 -0.88 -16.38 -25.16
CA ILE A 250 -0.83 -15.25 -24.22
C ILE A 250 0.50 -14.51 -24.31
N PRO A 251 0.52 -13.18 -24.13
CA PRO A 251 1.76 -12.39 -24.17
C PRO A 251 2.61 -12.47 -22.89
N TRP A 252 2.02 -12.86 -21.77
CA TRP A 252 2.65 -13.02 -20.44
C TRP A 252 1.86 -13.99 -19.57
N GLU A 253 2.52 -14.66 -18.64
CA GLU A 253 1.90 -15.58 -17.69
C GLU A 253 1.17 -14.83 -16.57
N ASN A 254 1.77 -13.74 -16.07
CA ASN A 254 1.27 -12.97 -14.94
C ASN A 254 1.12 -11.50 -15.31
N ILE A 255 0.03 -10.88 -14.85
CA ILE A 255 -0.17 -9.44 -14.95
C ILE A 255 -0.40 -8.83 -13.58
N MET A 256 0.44 -7.84 -13.22
CA MET A 256 0.35 -7.12 -11.96
C MET A 256 -0.24 -5.72 -12.23
N ILE A 257 -1.42 -5.46 -11.67
CA ILE A 257 -2.16 -4.21 -11.87
C ILE A 257 -2.05 -3.34 -10.63
N HIS A 258 -1.41 -2.19 -10.77
CA HIS A 258 -1.37 -1.18 -9.71
C HIS A 258 -2.42 -0.07 -9.95
N GLY A 259 -2.79 0.64 -8.87
CA GLY A 259 -3.59 1.86 -8.94
C GLY A 259 -2.75 3.11 -9.19
N PHE A 260 -3.41 4.27 -9.16
CA PHE A 260 -2.77 5.57 -9.22
C PHE A 260 -2.29 6.05 -7.85
N ILE A 261 -1.24 6.86 -7.86
CA ILE A 261 -0.97 7.77 -6.75
C ILE A 261 -1.68 9.09 -7.06
N MET A 262 -2.70 9.38 -6.27
CA MET A 262 -3.52 10.58 -6.38
C MET A 262 -2.86 11.75 -5.63
N ALA A 263 -3.25 12.96 -5.95
CA ALA A 263 -2.90 14.13 -5.15
C ALA A 263 -3.43 13.99 -3.70
N PRO A 264 -2.91 14.75 -2.72
CA PRO A 264 -3.30 14.62 -1.30
C PRO A 264 -4.80 14.82 -1.04
N ASP A 265 -5.49 15.54 -1.91
CA ASP A 265 -6.94 15.76 -1.87
C ASP A 265 -7.77 14.62 -2.51
N GLY A 266 -7.09 13.59 -3.01
CA GLY A 266 -7.72 12.43 -3.67
C GLY A 266 -8.07 12.66 -5.15
N THR A 267 -7.65 13.77 -5.76
CA THR A 267 -7.83 14.00 -7.20
C THR A 267 -6.70 13.38 -8.02
N PRO A 268 -6.95 12.93 -9.27
CA PRO A 268 -5.89 12.48 -10.15
C PRO A 268 -4.84 13.57 -10.40
N MET A 269 -3.56 13.19 -10.36
CA MET A 269 -2.47 14.13 -10.67
C MET A 269 -2.43 14.41 -12.16
N HIS A 270 -2.45 15.69 -12.53
CA HIS A 270 -2.33 16.11 -13.91
C HIS A 270 -1.51 17.39 -14.06
N SER A 271 -0.58 17.41 -15.01
CA SER A 271 0.30 18.56 -15.23
C SER A 271 -0.45 19.85 -15.59
N SER A 272 -1.58 19.73 -16.31
CA SER A 272 -2.41 20.88 -16.67
C SER A 272 -3.18 21.49 -15.49
N ILE A 273 -3.39 20.72 -14.41
CA ILE A 273 -4.06 21.17 -13.18
C ILE A 273 -3.02 21.72 -12.18
N GLY A 274 -1.74 21.34 -12.34
CA GLY A 274 -0.66 21.78 -11.47
C GLY A 274 -0.60 21.08 -10.10
N ASN A 275 -1.33 19.96 -9.93
CA ASN A 275 -1.39 19.18 -8.70
C ASN A 275 -0.41 17.99 -8.66
N VAL A 276 0.54 17.94 -9.61
CA VAL A 276 1.54 16.85 -9.67
C VAL A 276 2.58 17.03 -8.57
N ILE A 277 2.83 15.98 -7.81
CA ILE A 277 3.89 15.93 -6.81
C ILE A 277 5.19 15.55 -7.49
N ASN A 278 6.17 16.45 -7.43
CA ASN A 278 7.52 16.17 -7.92
C ASN A 278 8.23 15.23 -6.92
N PRO A 279 8.73 14.07 -7.34
CA PRO A 279 9.44 13.15 -6.45
C PRO A 279 10.83 13.63 -6.02
N ILE A 280 11.46 14.57 -6.75
CA ILE A 280 12.84 15.01 -6.46
C ILE A 280 12.99 15.61 -5.06
N PRO A 281 12.18 16.59 -4.62
CA PRO A 281 12.25 17.10 -3.27
C PRO A 281 12.00 16.04 -2.19
N ILE A 282 11.15 15.04 -2.49
CA ILE A 282 10.87 13.93 -1.59
C ILE A 282 12.14 13.06 -1.42
N LEU A 283 12.82 12.75 -2.51
CA LEU A 283 14.09 12.01 -2.50
C LEU A 283 15.20 12.76 -1.75
N GLU A 284 15.32 14.06 -1.95
CA GLU A 284 16.31 14.90 -1.29
C GLU A 284 16.07 14.98 0.23
N ASN A 285 14.81 15.12 0.65
CA ASN A 285 14.47 15.27 2.07
C ASN A 285 14.47 13.95 2.84
N TYR A 286 14.00 12.86 2.23
CA TYR A 286 13.74 11.59 2.94
C TYR A 286 14.57 10.41 2.47
N GLY A 287 15.19 10.49 1.29
CA GLY A 287 15.96 9.42 0.68
C GLY A 287 15.11 8.43 -0.13
N ALA A 288 15.80 7.69 -1.00
CA ALA A 288 15.15 6.77 -1.94
C ALA A 288 14.40 5.63 -1.25
N ASP A 289 14.98 5.03 -0.21
CA ASP A 289 14.35 3.92 0.52
C ASP A 289 13.04 4.33 1.20
N ALA A 290 12.93 5.58 1.67
CA ALA A 290 11.69 6.09 2.27
C ALA A 290 10.56 6.22 1.23
N LEU A 291 10.87 6.68 0.01
CA LEU A 291 9.90 6.74 -1.07
C LEU A 291 9.53 5.35 -1.57
N ARG A 292 10.51 4.43 -1.68
CA ARG A 292 10.26 3.03 -2.04
C ARG A 292 9.41 2.30 -1.01
N TYR A 293 9.65 2.56 0.29
CA TYR A 293 8.78 2.09 1.37
C TYR A 293 7.33 2.52 1.15
N TYR A 294 7.09 3.82 0.88
CA TYR A 294 5.75 4.32 0.59
C TYR A 294 5.11 3.56 -0.59
N ALA A 295 5.84 3.41 -1.70
CA ALA A 295 5.35 2.67 -2.87
C ALA A 295 5.01 1.21 -2.53
N ALA A 296 5.85 0.54 -1.72
CA ALA A 296 5.63 -0.84 -1.30
C ALA A 296 4.41 -1.01 -0.37
N THR A 297 3.99 0.05 0.34
CA THR A 297 2.79 0.00 1.20
C THR A 297 1.49 0.24 0.44
N CYS A 298 1.54 0.56 -0.86
CA CYS A 298 0.36 0.73 -1.69
C CYS A 298 -0.15 -0.62 -2.18
N SER A 299 -1.42 -0.93 -1.90
CA SER A 299 -2.06 -2.16 -2.35
C SER A 299 -2.31 -2.14 -3.86
N LEU A 300 -2.16 -3.29 -4.51
CA LEU A 300 -2.43 -3.43 -5.94
C LEU A 300 -3.92 -3.19 -6.27
N GLY A 301 -4.19 -2.63 -7.44
CA GLY A 301 -5.55 -2.41 -7.96
C GLY A 301 -6.32 -1.27 -7.29
N ILE A 302 -5.73 -0.54 -6.36
CA ILE A 302 -6.39 0.51 -5.58
C ILE A 302 -5.63 1.83 -5.74
N ASP A 303 -6.38 2.93 -5.90
CA ASP A 303 -5.83 4.27 -5.95
C ASP A 303 -5.51 4.78 -4.54
N HIS A 304 -4.34 5.38 -4.36
CA HIS A 304 -3.86 5.87 -3.08
C HIS A 304 -3.59 7.37 -3.16
N ALA A 305 -4.18 8.15 -2.26
CA ALA A 305 -3.80 9.55 -2.10
C ALA A 305 -2.37 9.64 -1.52
N PHE A 306 -1.53 10.47 -2.10
CA PHE A 306 -0.17 10.69 -1.58
C PHE A 306 -0.22 11.29 -0.18
N ARG A 307 0.52 10.69 0.73
CA ARG A 307 0.64 11.16 2.12
C ARG A 307 2.11 11.17 2.53
N GLU A 308 2.66 12.35 2.66
CA GLU A 308 4.06 12.55 3.05
C GLU A 308 4.40 11.91 4.41
N LYS A 309 3.44 11.84 5.33
CA LYS A 309 3.61 11.14 6.62
C LYS A 309 4.00 9.66 6.48
N ASP A 310 3.56 9.00 5.40
CA ASP A 310 3.88 7.59 5.15
C ASP A 310 5.32 7.46 4.61
N VAL A 311 5.80 8.44 3.84
CA VAL A 311 7.22 8.52 3.45
C VAL A 311 8.11 8.77 4.69
N ILE A 312 7.68 9.67 5.60
CA ILE A 312 8.38 9.93 6.87
C ILE A 312 8.47 8.65 7.72
N ARG A 313 7.43 7.81 7.73
CA ARG A 313 7.47 6.50 8.40
C ARG A 313 8.57 5.61 7.79
N GLY A 314 8.67 5.55 6.46
CA GLY A 314 9.75 4.85 5.77
C GLY A 314 11.14 5.36 6.20
N ARG A 315 11.32 6.68 6.30
CA ARG A 315 12.58 7.26 6.81
C ARG A 315 12.90 6.83 8.25
N LYS A 316 11.87 6.76 9.11
CA LYS A 316 12.04 6.26 10.49
C LYS A 316 12.47 4.80 10.52
N LEU A 317 11.91 3.97 9.62
CA LEU A 317 12.30 2.56 9.51
C LEU A 317 13.74 2.42 9.02
N CYS A 318 14.20 3.21 8.02
CA CYS A 318 15.61 3.26 7.62
C CYS A 318 16.54 3.50 8.83
N ASN A 319 16.23 4.54 9.61
CA ASN A 319 17.03 4.88 10.79
C ASN A 319 16.99 3.76 11.85
N LYS A 320 15.82 3.14 12.06
CA LYS A 320 15.67 2.03 13.02
C LYS A 320 16.53 0.83 12.60
N VAL A 321 16.46 0.41 11.33
CA VAL A 321 17.22 -0.72 10.78
C VAL A 321 18.73 -0.45 10.88
N PHE A 322 19.18 0.73 10.50
CA PHE A 322 20.58 1.12 10.62
C PHE A 322 21.05 1.07 12.08
N ASN A 323 20.29 1.66 13.01
CA ASN A 323 20.64 1.66 14.44
C ASN A 323 20.64 0.25 15.05
N ILE A 324 19.71 -0.62 14.64
CA ILE A 324 19.71 -2.04 15.03
C ILE A 324 21.01 -2.69 14.55
N GLY A 325 21.37 -2.50 13.27
CA GLY A 325 22.62 -3.01 12.72
C GLY A 325 23.87 -2.56 13.48
N GLN A 326 23.91 -1.29 13.88
CA GLN A 326 25.00 -0.75 14.69
C GLN A 326 25.05 -1.35 16.10
N PHE A 327 23.89 -1.52 16.74
CA PHE A 327 23.81 -2.08 18.09
C PHE A 327 24.15 -3.58 18.09
N VAL A 328 23.47 -4.35 17.23
CA VAL A 328 23.57 -5.81 17.16
C VAL A 328 24.96 -6.26 16.67
N GLY A 329 25.59 -5.48 15.79
CA GLY A 329 26.96 -5.77 15.32
C GLY A 329 28.00 -5.95 16.42
N ARG A 330 27.74 -5.47 17.63
CA ARG A 330 28.64 -5.68 18.82
C ARG A 330 28.65 -7.12 19.28
N PHE A 331 27.64 -7.91 18.94
CA PHE A 331 27.51 -9.31 19.33
C PHE A 331 28.11 -10.28 18.30
N PHE A 332 28.56 -9.79 17.14
CA PHE A 332 28.96 -10.66 16.03
C PHE A 332 30.40 -11.20 16.13
N GLU A 333 31.16 -10.78 17.10
CA GLU A 333 32.47 -11.38 17.35
C GLU A 333 32.30 -12.80 17.89
N GLY A 334 32.84 -13.78 17.14
CA GLY A 334 32.80 -15.20 17.51
C GLY A 334 31.39 -15.81 17.47
N VAL A 335 30.56 -15.41 16.47
CA VAL A 335 29.28 -16.08 16.21
C VAL A 335 29.52 -17.55 15.86
N PRO A 336 28.85 -18.50 16.56
CA PRO A 336 29.03 -19.92 16.27
C PRO A 336 28.49 -20.30 14.88
N GLU A 337 29.18 -21.23 14.19
CA GLU A 337 28.73 -21.73 12.88
C GLU A 337 27.43 -22.55 12.95
N LYS A 338 27.16 -23.18 14.08
CA LYS A 338 25.99 -24.02 14.31
C LYS A 338 25.11 -23.44 15.39
N MET A 339 23.82 -23.71 15.27
CA MET A 339 22.82 -23.35 16.28
C MET A 339 23.21 -23.94 17.65
N PRO A 340 23.44 -23.09 18.67
CA PRO A 340 23.76 -23.53 20.01
C PRO A 340 22.51 -23.98 20.79
N GLU A 341 22.66 -24.33 22.05
CA GLU A 341 21.52 -24.51 22.95
C GLU A 341 20.83 -23.17 23.20
N LEU A 342 19.50 -23.11 22.97
CA LEU A 342 18.71 -21.88 22.98
C LEU A 342 17.84 -21.79 24.23
N ARG A 343 17.75 -20.60 24.83
CA ARG A 343 16.72 -20.29 25.83
C ARG A 343 15.34 -20.14 25.18
N VAL A 344 14.29 -20.07 25.99
CA VAL A 344 12.92 -19.89 25.51
C VAL A 344 12.75 -18.58 24.74
N SER A 345 13.33 -17.48 25.21
CA SER A 345 13.33 -16.18 24.52
C SER A 345 13.99 -16.23 23.15
N ASP A 346 15.09 -16.99 23.00
CA ASP A 346 15.79 -17.18 21.73
C ASP A 346 14.94 -18.03 20.76
N ARG A 347 14.32 -19.10 21.24
CA ARG A 347 13.40 -19.95 20.45
C ARG A 347 12.14 -19.18 20.02
N TRP A 348 11.62 -18.35 20.90
CA TRP A 348 10.48 -17.49 20.61
C TRP A 348 10.74 -16.59 19.41
N ILE A 349 11.81 -15.79 19.45
CA ILE A 349 12.10 -14.85 18.35
C ILE A 349 12.43 -15.59 17.05
N LEU A 350 13.09 -16.75 17.11
CA LEU A 350 13.38 -17.58 15.94
C LEU A 350 12.10 -18.22 15.36
N SER A 351 11.13 -18.60 16.19
CA SER A 351 9.84 -19.10 15.74
C SER A 351 9.02 -17.99 15.08
N LYS A 352 8.96 -16.80 15.68
CA LYS A 352 8.33 -15.60 15.08
C LYS A 352 9.00 -15.20 13.78
N TYR A 353 10.34 -15.21 13.72
CA TYR A 353 11.11 -14.99 12.50
C TYR A 353 10.74 -15.98 11.40
N SER A 354 10.66 -17.27 11.72
CA SER A 354 10.30 -18.30 10.75
C SER A 354 8.88 -18.11 10.20
N ALA A 355 7.92 -17.77 11.07
CA ALA A 355 6.57 -17.42 10.65
C ALA A 355 6.54 -16.19 9.72
N THR A 356 7.35 -15.18 10.03
CA THR A 356 7.50 -13.99 9.20
C THR A 356 8.09 -14.33 7.83
N VAL A 357 9.13 -15.17 7.76
CA VAL A 357 9.71 -15.63 6.49
C VAL A 357 8.67 -16.35 5.63
N GLU A 358 7.91 -17.28 6.21
CA GLU A 358 6.86 -18.03 5.51
C GLU A 358 5.77 -17.07 4.96
N THR A 359 5.28 -16.16 5.79
CA THR A 359 4.24 -15.18 5.43
C THR A 359 4.72 -14.23 4.34
N VAL A 360 5.92 -13.68 4.50
CA VAL A 360 6.51 -12.74 3.53
C VAL A 360 6.76 -13.44 2.20
N THR A 361 7.26 -14.67 2.22
CA THR A 361 7.46 -15.47 0.98
C THR A 361 6.14 -15.67 0.24
N ALA A 362 5.08 -16.10 0.93
CA ALA A 362 3.76 -16.26 0.33
C ALA A 362 3.19 -14.94 -0.23
N CYS A 363 3.44 -13.83 0.46
CA CYS A 363 3.07 -12.50 -0.03
C CYS A 363 3.83 -12.11 -1.30
N PHE A 364 5.13 -12.41 -1.40
CA PHE A 364 5.91 -12.15 -2.61
C PHE A 364 5.44 -13.01 -3.78
N GLU A 365 5.19 -14.30 -3.57
CA GLU A 365 4.67 -15.21 -4.59
C GLU A 365 3.30 -14.78 -5.15
N SER A 366 2.51 -14.07 -4.34
CA SER A 366 1.20 -13.52 -4.73
C SER A 366 1.21 -12.02 -5.03
N TYR A 367 2.38 -11.40 -5.15
CA TYR A 367 2.56 -9.95 -5.39
C TYR A 367 1.86 -9.02 -4.36
N GLN A 368 1.59 -9.50 -3.15
CA GLN A 368 0.99 -8.72 -2.06
C GLN A 368 2.07 -7.96 -1.28
N PHE A 369 2.75 -7.04 -1.95
CA PHE A 369 3.91 -6.32 -1.41
C PHE A 369 3.59 -5.45 -0.20
N ASP A 370 2.39 -4.88 -0.15
CA ASP A 370 1.90 -4.09 0.99
C ASP A 370 1.78 -4.93 2.27
N LYS A 371 1.35 -6.19 2.15
CA LYS A 371 1.29 -7.12 3.27
C LYS A 371 2.69 -7.58 3.67
N ALA A 372 3.53 -7.94 2.69
CA ALA A 372 4.92 -8.32 2.94
C ALA A 372 5.67 -7.21 3.69
N MET A 373 5.56 -5.95 3.22
CA MET A 373 6.21 -4.80 3.84
C MET A 373 5.73 -4.58 5.28
N LYS A 374 4.41 -4.67 5.52
CA LYS A 374 3.83 -4.51 6.85
C LYS A 374 4.29 -5.61 7.81
N GLU A 375 4.39 -6.85 7.35
CA GLU A 375 4.84 -7.99 8.14
C GLU A 375 6.31 -7.83 8.56
N VAL A 376 7.20 -7.54 7.61
CA VAL A 376 8.63 -7.32 7.89
C VAL A 376 8.84 -6.12 8.82
N GLU A 377 8.14 -5.00 8.58
CA GLU A 377 8.20 -3.82 9.44
C GLU A 377 7.75 -4.16 10.86
N GLY A 378 6.60 -4.85 11.00
CA GLY A 378 6.06 -5.24 12.30
C GLY A 378 7.04 -6.12 13.09
N PHE A 379 7.60 -7.12 12.44
CA PHE A 379 8.60 -7.99 13.03
C PHE A 379 9.87 -7.24 13.49
N ILE A 380 10.46 -6.42 12.60
CA ILE A 380 11.68 -5.66 12.93
C ILE A 380 11.42 -4.67 14.06
N TRP A 381 10.28 -3.98 14.02
CA TRP A 381 9.98 -2.91 14.96
C TRP A 381 9.60 -3.46 16.33
N HIS A 382 8.64 -4.36 16.37
CA HIS A 382 8.04 -4.81 17.64
C HIS A 382 8.73 -6.05 18.20
N GLU A 383 8.81 -7.13 17.44
CA GLU A 383 9.33 -8.39 17.96
C GLU A 383 10.84 -8.32 18.21
N LEU A 384 11.59 -7.87 17.19
CA LEU A 384 13.04 -7.81 17.30
C LEU A 384 13.50 -6.64 18.18
N ALA A 385 13.10 -5.38 17.82
CA ALA A 385 13.71 -4.20 18.44
C ALA A 385 13.11 -3.85 19.80
N ASP A 386 11.78 -3.82 19.92
CA ASP A 386 11.14 -3.37 21.16
C ASP A 386 11.11 -4.47 22.23
N ASN A 387 11.21 -5.76 21.83
CA ASN A 387 11.15 -6.90 22.74
C ASN A 387 12.49 -7.66 22.81
N TYR A 388 12.86 -8.45 21.77
CA TYR A 388 13.98 -9.39 21.91
C TYR A 388 15.31 -8.70 22.22
N ILE A 389 15.66 -7.62 21.52
CA ILE A 389 16.89 -6.87 21.79
C ILE A 389 16.93 -6.35 23.23
N GLU A 390 15.78 -5.89 23.76
CA GLU A 390 15.69 -5.44 25.15
C GLU A 390 15.87 -6.58 26.15
N MET A 391 15.33 -7.78 25.84
CA MET A 391 15.51 -8.97 26.68
C MET A 391 16.96 -9.41 26.79
N VAL A 392 17.71 -9.30 25.69
CA VAL A 392 19.08 -9.86 25.62
C VAL A 392 20.20 -8.86 25.80
N LYS A 393 19.92 -7.59 26.09
CA LYS A 393 20.94 -6.54 26.28
C LYS A 393 22.02 -6.88 27.30
N GLY A 394 21.69 -7.66 28.32
CA GLY A 394 22.57 -8.09 29.39
C GLY A 394 23.32 -9.41 29.13
N ARG A 395 23.00 -10.08 28.02
CA ARG A 395 23.53 -11.39 27.63
C ARG A 395 24.61 -11.23 26.57
N SER A 396 25.57 -12.15 26.57
CA SER A 396 26.63 -12.23 25.55
C SER A 396 27.03 -13.66 25.22
N ASP A 397 26.12 -14.61 25.55
CA ASP A 397 26.33 -16.02 25.26
C ASP A 397 26.16 -16.34 23.75
N ASP A 398 26.56 -17.53 23.35
CA ASP A 398 26.55 -17.99 21.97
C ASP A 398 25.14 -18.05 21.39
N ALA A 399 24.12 -18.33 22.22
CA ALA A 399 22.73 -18.36 21.81
C ALA A 399 22.25 -16.98 21.32
N VAL A 400 22.54 -15.93 22.09
CA VAL A 400 22.20 -14.54 21.70
C VAL A 400 22.94 -14.11 20.45
N LYS A 401 24.25 -14.39 20.37
CA LYS A 401 25.06 -14.03 19.20
C LYS A 401 24.50 -14.65 17.92
N TRP A 402 24.26 -15.95 17.96
CA TRP A 402 23.75 -16.70 16.82
C TRP A 402 22.34 -16.26 16.43
N THR A 403 21.45 -16.08 17.40
CA THR A 403 20.06 -15.67 17.17
C THR A 403 20.00 -14.27 16.58
N LEU A 404 20.69 -13.28 17.16
CA LEU A 404 20.71 -11.91 16.63
C LEU A 404 21.31 -11.84 15.23
N TYR A 405 22.37 -12.61 14.96
CA TYR A 405 22.97 -12.69 13.62
C TYR A 405 21.96 -13.23 12.60
N THR A 406 21.35 -14.38 12.89
CA THR A 406 20.41 -15.07 12.00
C THR A 406 19.17 -14.19 11.73
N VAL A 407 18.57 -13.68 12.79
CA VAL A 407 17.31 -12.92 12.70
C VAL A 407 17.53 -11.58 11.98
N LEU A 408 18.61 -10.86 12.29
CA LEU A 408 18.86 -9.57 11.63
C LEU A 408 19.22 -9.76 10.16
N LEU A 409 20.08 -10.72 9.82
CA LEU A 409 20.45 -11.02 8.43
C LEU A 409 19.23 -11.39 7.61
N GLY A 410 18.40 -12.30 8.11
CA GLY A 410 17.16 -12.69 7.41
C GLY A 410 16.17 -11.53 7.27
N SER A 411 16.02 -10.70 8.30
CA SER A 411 15.14 -9.53 8.27
C SER A 411 15.56 -8.51 7.20
N ILE A 412 16.85 -8.19 7.11
CA ILE A 412 17.33 -7.25 6.08
C ILE A 412 17.29 -7.87 4.69
N LYS A 413 17.42 -9.20 4.53
CA LYS A 413 17.21 -9.89 3.25
C LYS A 413 15.76 -9.76 2.77
N MET A 414 14.76 -9.97 3.65
CA MET A 414 13.34 -9.75 3.33
C MET A 414 13.02 -8.29 2.99
N LEU A 415 13.69 -7.36 3.63
CA LEU A 415 13.50 -5.92 3.42
C LEU A 415 14.22 -5.38 2.18
N ALA A 416 15.29 -6.03 1.72
CA ALA A 416 16.17 -5.56 0.64
C ALA A 416 15.45 -5.26 -0.69
N PRO A 417 14.44 -6.02 -1.15
CA PRO A 417 13.70 -5.69 -2.36
C PRO A 417 12.96 -4.34 -2.28
N PHE A 418 12.56 -3.93 -1.09
CA PHE A 418 11.84 -2.68 -0.85
C PHE A 418 12.80 -1.51 -0.55
N MET A 419 13.75 -1.72 0.32
CA MET A 419 14.66 -0.69 0.87
C MET A 419 16.14 -1.08 0.62
N PRO A 420 16.58 -1.06 -0.65
CA PRO A 420 17.86 -1.64 -1.06
C PRO A 420 19.08 -0.95 -0.46
N HIS A 421 19.02 0.36 -0.18
CA HIS A 421 20.22 1.10 0.22
C HIS A 421 20.58 0.86 1.69
N VAL A 422 19.63 1.01 2.60
CA VAL A 422 19.88 0.81 4.03
C VAL A 422 20.23 -0.66 4.35
N THR A 423 19.60 -1.60 3.66
CA THR A 423 19.87 -3.03 3.86
C THR A 423 21.25 -3.42 3.33
N GLU A 424 21.65 -2.88 2.18
CA GLU A 424 23.00 -3.06 1.65
C GLU A 424 24.06 -2.45 2.58
N GLU A 425 23.82 -1.24 3.12
CA GLU A 425 24.77 -0.60 4.04
C GLU A 425 24.99 -1.45 5.29
N VAL A 426 23.91 -1.90 5.94
CA VAL A 426 24.02 -2.78 7.12
C VAL A 426 24.70 -4.10 6.76
N TYR A 427 24.39 -4.67 5.59
CA TYR A 427 25.04 -5.89 5.12
C TYR A 427 26.54 -5.72 4.89
N GLN A 428 26.95 -4.68 4.17
CA GLN A 428 28.36 -4.38 3.88
C GLN A 428 29.17 -4.20 5.17
N GLU A 429 28.61 -3.50 6.15
CA GLU A 429 29.30 -3.22 7.42
C GLU A 429 29.35 -4.42 8.37
N ARG A 430 28.31 -5.27 8.40
CA ARG A 430 28.14 -6.25 9.49
C ARG A 430 28.22 -7.72 9.05
N PHE A 431 27.86 -8.04 7.82
CA PHE A 431 27.68 -9.42 7.39
C PHE A 431 28.61 -9.86 6.25
N LYS A 432 29.00 -8.95 5.39
CA LYS A 432 29.78 -9.27 4.18
C LYS A 432 31.05 -10.08 4.47
N ALA A 433 31.76 -9.76 5.53
CA ALA A 433 33.00 -10.44 5.89
C ALA A 433 32.78 -11.92 6.23
N THR A 434 31.65 -12.25 6.86
CA THR A 434 31.26 -13.61 7.25
C THR A 434 30.56 -14.36 6.12
N GLU A 435 29.59 -13.71 5.45
CA GLU A 435 28.81 -14.32 4.37
C GLU A 435 29.60 -14.50 3.06
N GLY A 436 30.67 -13.72 2.84
CA GLY A 436 31.53 -13.78 1.66
C GLY A 436 30.86 -13.31 0.34
N CYS A 437 29.58 -12.97 0.34
CA CYS A 437 28.89 -12.45 -0.83
C CYS A 437 29.12 -10.95 -1.00
N ARG A 438 29.35 -10.48 -2.23
CA ARG A 438 29.68 -9.07 -2.49
C ARG A 438 28.56 -8.07 -2.19
N SER A 439 27.29 -8.53 -2.21
CA SER A 439 26.11 -7.69 -1.98
C SER A 439 24.97 -8.54 -1.44
N ILE A 440 24.12 -7.95 -0.56
CA ILE A 440 22.90 -8.60 -0.05
C ILE A 440 21.95 -9.02 -1.18
N HIS A 441 21.92 -8.25 -2.28
CA HIS A 441 21.04 -8.51 -3.44
C HIS A 441 21.43 -9.74 -4.27
N LEU A 442 22.58 -10.35 -3.95
CA LEU A 442 23.07 -11.59 -4.58
C LEU A 442 23.02 -12.79 -3.62
N THR A 443 22.57 -12.57 -2.39
CA THR A 443 22.40 -13.64 -1.42
C THR A 443 21.12 -14.43 -1.69
N ALA A 444 21.04 -15.66 -1.20
CA ALA A 444 19.80 -16.42 -1.23
C ALA A 444 18.73 -15.80 -0.32
N TRP A 445 17.46 -16.02 -0.66
CA TRP A 445 16.31 -15.67 0.17
C TRP A 445 16.43 -16.37 1.53
N PRO A 446 15.99 -15.75 2.63
CA PRO A 446 16.09 -16.35 3.94
C PRO A 446 15.14 -17.54 4.09
N GLU A 447 15.55 -18.52 4.90
CA GLU A 447 14.77 -19.72 5.18
C GLU A 447 14.25 -19.71 6.62
N PRO A 448 13.09 -20.36 6.90
CA PRO A 448 12.65 -20.64 8.25
C PRO A 448 13.70 -21.46 9.03
N VAL A 449 13.84 -21.21 10.32
CA VAL A 449 14.84 -21.87 11.17
C VAL A 449 14.19 -22.94 12.05
N LEU A 450 13.16 -22.56 12.80
CA LEU A 450 12.40 -23.47 13.65
C LEU A 450 10.98 -22.89 13.92
N ARG A 451 10.05 -23.77 14.30
CA ARG A 451 8.74 -23.41 14.82
C ARG A 451 8.57 -24.03 16.18
N ASP A 452 8.18 -23.25 17.19
CA ASP A 452 8.01 -23.67 18.58
C ASP A 452 6.84 -22.90 19.21
N GLU A 453 5.64 -23.48 19.13
CA GLU A 453 4.41 -22.85 19.62
C GLU A 453 4.42 -22.63 21.16
N ASP A 454 5.11 -23.49 21.91
CA ASP A 454 5.21 -23.32 23.35
C ASP A 454 6.16 -22.19 23.71
N ALA A 455 7.26 -22.03 22.96
CA ALA A 455 8.15 -20.88 23.09
C ALA A 455 7.45 -19.58 22.63
N GLU A 456 6.57 -19.63 21.60
CA GLU A 456 5.77 -18.46 21.19
C GLU A 456 4.87 -17.98 22.32
N LYS A 457 4.10 -18.88 22.95
CA LYS A 457 3.22 -18.54 24.08
C LYS A 457 3.99 -17.97 25.27
N ALA A 458 5.11 -18.61 25.64
CA ALA A 458 5.93 -18.17 26.76
C ALA A 458 6.63 -16.83 26.48
N GLY A 459 7.13 -16.64 25.26
CA GLY A 459 7.81 -15.43 24.86
C GLY A 459 6.87 -14.23 24.68
N GLU A 460 5.66 -14.41 24.20
CA GLU A 460 4.63 -13.37 24.13
C GLU A 460 4.26 -12.89 25.55
N LEU A 461 3.96 -13.83 26.44
CA LEU A 461 3.65 -13.49 27.82
C LEU A 461 4.84 -12.84 28.55
N LEU A 462 6.06 -13.31 28.27
CA LEU A 462 7.30 -12.67 28.77
C LEU A 462 7.42 -11.22 28.27
N ALA A 463 7.21 -10.98 26.99
CA ALA A 463 7.26 -9.63 26.41
C ALA A 463 6.24 -8.69 27.07
N ASP A 464 5.02 -9.16 27.30
CA ASP A 464 3.96 -8.39 27.96
C ASP A 464 4.32 -8.07 29.43
N VAL A 465 4.83 -9.03 30.17
CA VAL A 465 5.28 -8.82 31.56
C VAL A 465 6.41 -7.80 31.60
N LEU A 466 7.43 -7.93 30.73
CA LEU A 466 8.55 -7.00 30.68
C LEU A 466 8.12 -5.59 30.25
N ALA A 467 7.17 -5.48 29.32
CA ALA A 467 6.61 -4.20 28.93
C ALA A 467 5.85 -3.53 30.09
N ALA A 468 5.06 -4.31 30.83
CA ALA A 468 4.32 -3.83 31.99
C ALA A 468 5.26 -3.33 33.11
N VAL A 469 6.31 -4.08 33.41
CA VAL A 469 7.34 -3.65 34.40
C VAL A 469 8.06 -2.39 33.95
N ARG A 470 8.39 -2.26 32.66
CA ARG A 470 9.03 -1.04 32.11
C ARG A 470 8.11 0.18 32.20
N SER A 471 6.80 0.00 31.88
CA SER A 471 5.79 1.05 32.00
C SER A 471 5.66 1.50 33.46
N TRP A 472 5.54 0.55 34.37
CA TRP A 472 5.47 0.81 35.81
C TRP A 472 6.71 1.59 36.33
N LYS A 473 7.95 1.17 35.96
CA LYS A 473 9.16 1.94 36.31
C LYS A 473 9.08 3.38 35.81
N SER A 474 8.60 3.57 34.56
CA SER A 474 8.48 4.90 33.95
C SER A 474 7.43 5.77 34.67
N GLU A 475 6.28 5.24 35.02
CA GLU A 475 5.21 5.94 35.76
C GLU A 475 5.70 6.36 37.15
N LYS A 476 6.45 5.49 37.81
CA LYS A 476 7.07 5.77 39.12
C LYS A 476 8.32 6.64 39.02
N LYS A 477 8.77 6.98 37.82
CA LYS A 477 10.03 7.72 37.57
C LYS A 477 11.26 6.99 38.11
N ILE A 478 11.22 5.66 38.11
CA ILE A 478 12.34 4.78 38.46
C ILE A 478 13.17 4.57 37.18
N PRO A 479 14.50 4.74 37.21
CA PRO A 479 15.37 4.43 36.08
C PRO A 479 15.17 2.97 35.63
N LEU A 480 15.12 2.72 34.30
CA LEU A 480 14.89 1.37 33.77
C LEU A 480 15.96 0.35 34.23
N ASN A 481 17.17 0.80 34.47
CA ASN A 481 18.28 -0.02 34.96
C ASN A 481 18.35 -0.13 36.49
N ALA A 482 17.43 0.48 37.24
CA ALA A 482 17.39 0.35 38.68
C ALA A 482 17.07 -1.08 39.12
N GLU A 483 17.75 -1.56 40.16
CA GLU A 483 17.45 -2.87 40.74
C GLU A 483 16.07 -2.87 41.42
N LEU A 484 15.40 -4.01 41.34
CA LEU A 484 14.19 -4.31 42.09
C LEU A 484 14.47 -5.36 43.16
N GLY A 485 13.71 -5.36 44.26
CA GLY A 485 13.85 -6.35 45.34
C GLY A 485 13.43 -7.73 44.85
N MET A 486 12.17 -7.89 44.56
CA MET A 486 11.59 -9.15 44.09
C MET A 486 10.48 -8.87 43.06
N ILE A 487 10.31 -9.82 42.14
CA ILE A 487 9.14 -9.94 41.27
C ILE A 487 8.52 -11.31 41.52
N GLU A 488 7.23 -11.36 41.84
CA GLU A 488 6.48 -12.62 41.90
C GLU A 488 5.38 -12.62 40.85
N LEU A 489 5.33 -13.69 40.04
CA LEU A 489 4.36 -13.92 38.98
C LEU A 489 3.33 -14.92 39.48
N VAL A 490 2.09 -14.50 39.55
CA VAL A 490 1.02 -15.28 40.21
C VAL A 490 -0.13 -15.55 39.24
N GLY A 491 -0.61 -16.76 39.21
CA GLY A 491 -1.77 -17.17 38.42
C GLY A 491 -1.54 -18.45 37.62
N ALA A 492 -2.59 -18.95 37.00
CA ALA A 492 -2.54 -20.21 36.24
C ALA A 492 -1.55 -20.13 35.05
N ASP A 493 -1.54 -19.00 34.35
CA ASP A 493 -0.67 -18.81 33.19
C ASP A 493 0.78 -18.45 33.62
N ALA A 494 1.00 -18.03 34.87
CA ALA A 494 2.32 -17.71 35.36
C ALA A 494 3.30 -18.89 35.27
N GLN A 495 2.79 -20.12 35.38
CA GLN A 495 3.62 -21.33 35.28
C GLN A 495 4.34 -21.47 33.93
N ILE A 496 3.76 -20.90 32.85
CA ILE A 496 4.36 -20.86 31.51
C ILE A 496 5.70 -20.12 31.57
N LEU A 497 5.82 -19.10 32.42
CA LEU A 497 7.01 -18.28 32.60
C LEU A 497 8.11 -18.92 33.46
N SER A 498 7.89 -20.11 34.03
CA SER A 498 8.91 -20.76 34.88
C SER A 498 10.25 -20.97 34.16
N SER A 499 10.23 -21.17 32.84
CA SER A 499 11.44 -21.32 32.01
C SER A 499 12.07 -20.00 31.56
N THR A 500 11.46 -18.86 31.88
CA THR A 500 11.93 -17.51 31.49
C THR A 500 12.38 -16.66 32.69
N VAL A 501 12.45 -17.26 33.89
CA VAL A 501 12.84 -16.57 35.12
C VAL A 501 14.18 -15.85 35.00
N ASP A 502 15.17 -16.48 34.35
CA ASP A 502 16.48 -15.86 34.12
C ASP A 502 16.39 -14.62 33.23
N ASP A 503 15.58 -14.68 32.15
CA ASP A 503 15.38 -13.56 31.24
C ASP A 503 14.67 -12.38 31.93
N ILE A 504 13.68 -12.68 32.80
CA ILE A 504 13.01 -11.65 33.61
C ILE A 504 14.01 -11.01 34.60
N THR A 505 14.77 -11.84 35.30
CA THR A 505 15.77 -11.39 36.26
C THR A 505 16.80 -10.46 35.62
N GLU A 506 17.37 -10.90 34.51
CA GLU A 506 18.42 -10.13 33.79
C GLU A 506 17.87 -8.82 33.19
N THR A 507 16.63 -8.84 32.66
CA THR A 507 16.03 -7.67 32.01
C THR A 507 15.53 -6.64 33.01
N THR A 508 14.85 -7.07 34.07
CA THR A 508 14.23 -6.19 35.06
C THR A 508 15.17 -5.72 36.14
N LYS A 509 16.33 -6.40 36.29
CA LYS A 509 17.27 -6.24 37.39
C LYS A 509 16.66 -6.57 38.75
N ALA A 510 15.70 -7.48 38.79
CA ALA A 510 15.16 -8.01 40.03
C ALA A 510 16.20 -8.94 40.71
N LYS A 511 16.35 -8.83 42.02
CA LYS A 511 17.24 -9.71 42.78
C LYS A 511 16.72 -11.13 42.91
N GLU A 512 15.41 -11.25 42.85
CA GLU A 512 14.70 -12.52 42.92
C GLU A 512 13.45 -12.48 42.05
N VAL A 513 13.21 -13.53 41.27
CA VAL A 513 11.96 -13.74 40.52
C VAL A 513 11.35 -15.07 40.93
N ARG A 514 10.09 -15.05 41.31
CA ARG A 514 9.33 -16.23 41.73
C ARG A 514 8.13 -16.44 40.82
N VAL A 515 7.72 -17.69 40.67
CA VAL A 515 6.48 -18.08 39.98
C VAL A 515 5.65 -18.93 40.94
N ALA A 516 4.42 -18.51 41.19
CA ALA A 516 3.53 -19.19 42.12
C ALA A 516 2.10 -19.28 41.54
N PRO A 517 1.35 -20.35 41.82
CA PRO A 517 -0.04 -20.45 41.39
C PRO A 517 -0.96 -19.46 42.15
N GLU A 518 -0.62 -19.16 43.40
CA GLU A 518 -1.38 -18.25 44.28
C GLU A 518 -0.40 -17.48 45.18
N ALA A 519 -0.75 -16.24 45.53
CA ALA A 519 -0.01 -15.43 46.50
C ALA A 519 -0.87 -15.13 47.73
N LYS A 520 -0.28 -15.20 48.92
CA LYS A 520 -0.94 -14.80 50.17
C LYS A 520 -0.70 -13.31 50.43
N LEU A 521 -1.54 -12.48 49.82
CA LEU A 521 -1.52 -11.05 50.04
C LEU A 521 -2.29 -10.67 51.30
N THR A 522 -1.70 -9.78 52.10
CA THR A 522 -2.36 -9.14 53.22
C THR A 522 -2.42 -7.63 53.02
N GLU A 523 -3.43 -6.97 53.59
CA GLU A 523 -3.53 -5.52 53.56
C GLU A 523 -3.00 -4.95 54.88
N GLU A 524 -2.09 -4.00 54.79
CA GLU A 524 -1.65 -3.21 55.94
C GLU A 524 -2.04 -1.76 55.75
N VAL A 525 -2.60 -1.13 56.79
CA VAL A 525 -2.91 0.30 56.75
C VAL A 525 -1.66 1.09 57.11
N VAL A 526 -1.14 1.84 56.16
CA VAL A 526 0.09 2.63 56.30
C VAL A 526 -0.17 4.11 56.54
N GLY A 527 -1.42 4.53 56.43
CA GLY A 527 -1.80 5.90 56.69
C GLY A 527 -3.33 6.10 56.74
N VAL A 528 -3.74 7.22 57.31
CA VAL A 528 -5.11 7.68 57.30
C VAL A 528 -5.15 9.07 56.71
N LYS A 529 -5.87 9.23 55.62
CA LYS A 529 -5.98 10.47 54.87
C LYS A 529 -7.30 11.20 55.19
N PRO A 530 -7.28 12.45 55.66
CA PRO A 530 -8.51 13.20 55.88
C PRO A 530 -9.12 13.60 54.51
N VAL A 531 -10.44 13.42 54.40
CA VAL A 531 -11.23 13.88 53.25
C VAL A 531 -11.52 15.38 53.46
N HIS A 532 -10.59 16.23 53.03
CA HIS A 532 -10.64 17.69 53.24
C HIS A 532 -11.94 18.34 52.76
N ALA A 533 -12.56 17.83 51.70
CA ALA A 533 -13.83 18.33 51.17
C ALA A 533 -15.00 18.14 52.13
N LYS A 534 -14.96 17.11 52.98
CA LYS A 534 -15.96 16.85 54.02
C LYS A 534 -15.56 17.44 55.37
N LEU A 535 -14.30 17.24 55.76
CA LEU A 535 -13.79 17.65 57.08
C LEU A 535 -13.82 19.16 57.29
N GLY A 536 -13.43 19.95 56.27
CA GLY A 536 -13.37 21.39 56.36
C GLY A 536 -14.72 22.05 56.69
N PRO A 537 -15.81 21.75 55.93
CA PRO A 537 -17.13 22.29 56.24
C PRO A 537 -17.70 21.85 57.59
N ALA A 538 -17.44 20.62 58.04
CA ALA A 538 -17.96 20.04 59.25
C ALA A 538 -17.28 20.60 60.51
N PHE A 539 -15.95 20.71 60.53
CA PHE A 539 -15.17 21.05 61.73
C PHE A 539 -14.52 22.44 61.68
N LYS A 540 -14.63 23.18 60.56
CA LYS A 540 -14.19 24.58 60.41
C LYS A 540 -12.80 24.84 61.04
N ALA A 541 -12.73 25.63 62.12
CA ALA A 541 -11.47 26.01 62.76
C ALA A 541 -10.70 24.80 63.36
N GLN A 542 -11.39 23.76 63.76
CA GLN A 542 -10.78 22.55 64.37
C GLN A 542 -10.24 21.57 63.28
N ALA A 543 -10.61 21.70 62.01
CA ALA A 543 -10.23 20.77 60.95
C ALA A 543 -8.70 20.60 60.85
N LYS A 544 -7.92 21.67 61.02
CA LYS A 544 -6.46 21.62 60.98
C LYS A 544 -5.88 20.86 62.16
N ALA A 545 -6.45 21.03 63.35
CA ALA A 545 -6.02 20.32 64.53
C ALA A 545 -6.34 18.81 64.44
N ILE A 546 -7.52 18.44 63.89
CA ILE A 546 -7.90 17.06 63.59
C ILE A 546 -6.90 16.40 62.66
N VAL A 547 -6.54 17.04 61.54
CA VAL A 547 -5.57 16.55 60.57
C VAL A 547 -4.23 16.28 61.25
N SER A 548 -3.75 17.22 62.11
CA SER A 548 -2.49 17.08 62.81
C SER A 548 -2.52 15.97 63.86
N ALA A 549 -3.63 15.81 64.57
CA ALA A 549 -3.82 14.75 65.57
C ALA A 549 -3.85 13.35 64.92
N VAL A 550 -4.57 13.20 63.81
CA VAL A 550 -4.58 11.94 63.02
C VAL A 550 -3.21 11.59 62.46
N ALA A 551 -2.47 12.58 61.96
CA ALA A 551 -1.12 12.37 61.43
C ALA A 551 -0.11 11.93 62.53
N ALA A 552 -0.41 12.18 63.81
CA ALA A 552 0.41 11.79 64.94
C ALA A 552 0.06 10.43 65.52
N MET A 553 -1.09 9.84 65.11
CA MET A 553 -1.49 8.49 65.54
C MET A 553 -0.75 7.40 64.73
N SER A 554 -0.59 6.22 65.34
CA SER A 554 -0.19 5.05 64.55
C SER A 554 -1.27 4.69 63.54
N PRO A 555 -0.93 4.39 62.28
CA PRO A 555 -1.93 4.02 61.27
C PRO A 555 -2.82 2.83 61.69
N ALA A 556 -2.24 1.87 62.39
CA ALA A 556 -2.95 0.68 62.88
C ALA A 556 -3.98 1.02 63.96
N ASP A 557 -3.62 1.88 64.95
CA ASP A 557 -4.54 2.30 65.98
C ASP A 557 -5.69 3.17 65.41
N ALA A 558 -5.38 4.04 64.46
CA ALA A 558 -6.37 4.84 63.80
C ALA A 558 -7.30 3.98 62.93
N ALA A 559 -6.81 2.97 62.23
CA ALA A 559 -7.63 2.04 61.47
C ALA A 559 -8.55 1.17 62.36
N ALA A 560 -8.04 0.73 63.49
CA ALA A 560 -8.86 -0.03 64.45
C ALA A 560 -10.03 0.82 64.99
N GLN A 561 -9.79 2.08 65.37
CA GLN A 561 -10.86 3.00 65.81
C GLN A 561 -11.83 3.35 64.69
N LEU A 562 -11.38 3.53 63.47
CA LEU A 562 -12.24 3.81 62.31
C LEU A 562 -13.11 2.60 61.94
N ALA A 563 -12.67 1.36 62.21
CA ALA A 563 -13.48 0.15 62.05
C ALA A 563 -14.64 0.11 63.07
N ASP A 564 -14.46 0.73 64.23
CA ASP A 564 -15.52 0.91 65.25
C ASP A 564 -16.43 2.13 64.98
N GLY A 565 -16.17 2.86 63.88
CA GLY A 565 -17.05 3.92 63.35
C GLY A 565 -16.57 5.35 63.57
N ALA A 566 -15.65 5.67 64.50
CA ALA A 566 -15.15 7.02 64.75
C ALA A 566 -13.78 7.06 65.39
N LEU A 567 -13.00 8.12 65.10
CA LEU A 567 -11.75 8.46 65.78
C LEU A 567 -12.00 9.31 67.01
N SER A 568 -11.46 8.91 68.17
CA SER A 568 -11.46 9.70 69.38
C SER A 568 -10.12 10.45 69.50
N LEU A 569 -10.14 11.77 69.26
CA LEU A 569 -8.96 12.63 69.20
C LEU A 569 -8.98 13.60 70.38
N ASP A 570 -7.79 13.79 71.01
CA ASP A 570 -7.61 14.86 71.99
C ASP A 570 -7.18 16.14 71.26
N ILE A 571 -8.03 17.14 71.23
CA ILE A 571 -7.77 18.42 70.58
C ILE A 571 -7.92 19.54 71.64
N ASP A 572 -6.81 20.17 71.93
CA ASP A 572 -6.72 21.26 72.92
C ASP A 572 -7.28 20.85 74.30
N GLY A 573 -7.06 19.60 74.75
CA GLY A 573 -7.55 19.09 76.03
C GLY A 573 -9.04 18.64 76.03
N SER A 574 -9.67 18.57 74.85
CA SER A 574 -11.05 18.12 74.69
C SER A 574 -11.10 16.88 73.78
N LYS A 575 -11.84 15.84 74.19
CA LYS A 575 -12.07 14.68 73.34
C LYS A 575 -13.09 15.03 72.23
N VAL A 576 -12.66 14.88 70.97
CA VAL A 576 -13.49 15.06 69.80
C VAL A 576 -13.65 13.75 69.07
N GLU A 577 -14.90 13.31 68.88
CA GLU A 577 -15.19 12.14 68.05
C GLU A 577 -15.43 12.55 66.61
N VAL A 578 -14.67 11.96 65.68
CA VAL A 578 -14.74 12.21 64.24
C VAL A 578 -15.12 10.95 63.52
N SER A 579 -16.29 10.94 62.88
CA SER A 579 -16.79 9.77 62.13
C SER A 579 -15.86 9.28 61.04
N ALA A 580 -15.87 8.01 60.77
CA ALA A 580 -15.06 7.35 59.75
C ALA A 580 -15.27 7.90 58.34
N GLU A 581 -16.44 8.51 58.02
CA GLU A 581 -16.74 9.08 56.72
C GLU A 581 -15.85 10.29 56.30
N PHE A 582 -15.11 10.83 57.29
CA PHE A 582 -14.18 11.94 57.08
C PHE A 582 -12.74 11.52 56.76
N PHE A 583 -12.50 10.18 56.71
CA PHE A 583 -11.17 9.64 56.50
C PHE A 583 -11.20 8.53 55.45
N GLU A 584 -10.09 8.42 54.72
CA GLU A 584 -9.77 7.29 53.84
C GLU A 584 -8.53 6.59 54.37
N LEU A 585 -8.61 5.23 54.44
CA LEU A 585 -7.46 4.41 54.82
C LEU A 585 -6.52 4.27 53.62
N ASP A 586 -5.26 4.63 53.82
CA ASP A 586 -4.18 4.37 52.87
C ASP A 586 -3.65 2.96 53.15
N LYS A 587 -4.06 2.00 52.30
CA LYS A 587 -3.71 0.59 52.43
C LYS A 587 -2.62 0.20 51.47
N ARG A 588 -1.70 -0.61 51.88
CA ARG A 588 -0.71 -1.27 51.03
C ARG A 588 -0.89 -2.77 51.06
N LEU A 589 -0.64 -3.39 49.89
CA LEU A 589 -0.57 -4.83 49.80
C LEU A 589 0.80 -5.29 50.29
N MET A 590 0.79 -6.34 51.09
CA MET A 590 1.97 -6.94 51.68
C MET A 590 2.09 -8.40 51.24
N LEU A 591 3.32 -8.80 50.87
CA LEU A 591 3.71 -10.18 50.60
C LEU A 591 4.92 -10.51 51.47
N ASP A 592 4.82 -11.56 52.26
CA ASP A 592 5.89 -11.98 53.20
C ASP A 592 6.36 -10.85 54.12
N GLY A 593 5.47 -9.93 54.53
CA GLY A 593 5.80 -8.78 55.39
C GLY A 593 6.47 -7.60 54.66
N LYS A 594 6.56 -7.61 53.34
CA LYS A 594 7.11 -6.53 52.51
C LYS A 594 6.03 -5.92 51.64
N ALA A 595 6.07 -4.62 51.46
CA ALA A 595 5.16 -3.88 50.61
C ALA A 595 5.39 -4.23 49.13
N VAL A 596 4.31 -4.57 48.44
CA VAL A 596 4.35 -4.86 46.99
C VAL A 596 3.33 -4.02 46.22
N GLU A 597 3.69 -3.69 45.02
CA GLU A 597 2.77 -3.12 44.02
C GLU A 597 2.34 -4.19 43.03
N THR A 598 1.14 -4.07 42.48
CA THR A 598 0.53 -5.07 41.63
C THR A 598 0.31 -4.53 40.21
N ILE A 599 0.58 -5.38 39.22
CA ILE A 599 0.27 -5.10 37.81
C ILE A 599 -0.47 -6.33 37.25
N GLN A 600 -1.61 -6.14 36.59
CA GLN A 600 -2.30 -7.21 35.89
C GLN A 600 -1.85 -7.30 34.45
N VAL A 601 -1.39 -8.49 34.04
CA VAL A 601 -0.98 -8.80 32.66
C VAL A 601 -1.74 -10.05 32.21
N GLY A 602 -2.79 -9.86 31.44
CA GLY A 602 -3.69 -10.97 31.10
C GLY A 602 -4.19 -11.69 32.37
N ASN A 603 -3.93 -12.99 32.49
CA ASN A 603 -4.26 -13.81 33.64
C ASN A 603 -3.12 -13.91 34.68
N VAL A 604 -2.03 -13.16 34.51
CA VAL A 604 -0.88 -13.12 35.43
C VAL A 604 -0.93 -11.86 36.27
N LEU A 605 -0.86 -11.99 37.56
CA LEU A 605 -0.66 -10.91 38.52
C LEU A 605 0.84 -10.79 38.81
N VAL A 606 1.42 -9.64 38.45
CA VAL A 606 2.82 -9.33 38.72
C VAL A 606 2.92 -8.52 40.00
N LEU A 607 3.59 -9.07 41.01
CA LEU A 607 3.86 -8.40 42.28
C LEU A 607 5.29 -7.90 42.28
N ILE A 608 5.48 -6.63 42.60
CA ILE A 608 6.80 -5.98 42.57
C ILE A 608 7.15 -5.40 43.93
N GLU A 609 8.24 -5.89 44.53
CA GLU A 609 8.91 -5.29 45.69
C GLU A 609 9.92 -4.26 45.19
N GLN A 610 9.85 -3.04 45.70
CA GLN A 610 10.80 -1.97 45.38
C GLN A 610 12.17 -2.16 46.00
#